data_7e3178655b7fafbbcfddfe5fcb3265d8
#
_entry.id   7e3178655b7fafbbcfddfe5fcb3265d8
#
_cell.length_a   1.000
_cell.length_b   1.000
_cell.length_c   1.000
_cell.angle_alpha   90.00
_cell.angle_beta   90.00
_cell.angle_gamma   90.00
#
_symmetry.space_group_name_H-M   'P 1'
#
loop_
_entity.id
_entity.type
_entity.pdbx_description
1 polymer ?
#
loop_
_entity_poly.entity_id
_entity_poly.type
_entity_poly.pdbx_seq_one_letter_code
_entity_poly.pdbx_strand_id
1 'polypeptide(L)'
;MTLKQCSKVVENKKIKNARESVYNGITFKSKLEASFYKTLVENGLVPEYELHTVVLMNGFRPTVPFYNRSKSKVFRMDMSKVRDITYTPDFTMVHNGILFIIEAKGIENDTYPLKKKLFRRLLEEMKQPCMYFEVHTKKELLQVIDIIKSYGTITGHNKETVEGITQEGC
;
A
#
# COMPACT_ATOMS: atom_id res chain seq x y z
N MET A 1 16.19 -1.29 6.63
CA MET A 1 15.52 -2.54 6.17
C MET A 1 15.25 -2.38 4.69
N THR A 2 15.91 -3.13 3.81
CA THR A 2 15.84 -2.97 2.35
C THR A 2 14.61 -3.74 1.84
N LEU A 3 13.77 -3.11 1.03
CA LEU A 3 12.64 -3.74 0.38
C LEU A 3 13.14 -4.88 -0.54
N LYS A 4 12.92 -6.14 -0.15
CA LYS A 4 13.23 -7.28 -1.03
C LYS A 4 12.22 -7.34 -2.15
N GLN A 5 12.68 -7.21 -3.39
CA GLN A 5 11.90 -7.52 -4.59
C GLN A 5 11.42 -8.97 -4.53
N CYS A 6 10.13 -9.18 -4.46
CA CYS A 6 9.50 -10.50 -4.53
C CYS A 6 8.96 -10.72 -5.94
N SER A 7 9.65 -11.54 -6.71
CA SER A 7 9.20 -11.99 -8.03
C SER A 7 8.22 -13.16 -7.86
N LYS A 8 6.93 -12.90 -7.96
CA LYS A 8 5.83 -13.69 -8.52
C LYS A 8 4.49 -13.10 -8.06
N VAL A 9 3.83 -12.41 -8.97
CA VAL A 9 2.45 -11.92 -8.79
C VAL A 9 1.52 -13.13 -8.69
N VAL A 10 0.88 -13.30 -7.53
CA VAL A 10 -0.27 -14.21 -7.40
C VAL A 10 -1.50 -13.41 -7.80
N GLU A 11 -2.13 -13.79 -8.92
CA GLU A 11 -3.38 -13.18 -9.39
C GLU A 11 -4.43 -13.17 -8.27
N ASN A 12 -4.76 -11.97 -7.80
CA ASN A 12 -5.93 -11.76 -6.95
C ASN A 12 -7.19 -11.93 -7.80
N LYS A 13 -8.22 -12.57 -7.24
CA LYS A 13 -9.54 -12.68 -7.90
C LYS A 13 -9.97 -11.30 -8.42
N LYS A 14 -10.18 -11.19 -9.74
CA LYS A 14 -10.67 -9.98 -10.40
C LYS A 14 -11.90 -9.46 -9.67
N ILE A 15 -11.87 -8.19 -9.27
CA ILE A 15 -13.06 -7.50 -8.75
C ILE A 15 -14.08 -7.52 -9.88
N LYS A 16 -15.28 -8.06 -9.62
CA LYS A 16 -16.39 -8.05 -10.60
C LYS A 16 -16.61 -6.61 -11.06
N ASN A 17 -16.49 -6.37 -12.38
CA ASN A 17 -16.68 -5.10 -13.09
C ASN A 17 -15.49 -4.11 -13.15
N ALA A 18 -14.29 -4.41 -12.68
CA ALA A 18 -13.12 -3.61 -12.99
C ALA A 18 -12.76 -3.81 -14.48
N ARG A 19 -12.72 -2.72 -15.25
CA ARG A 19 -12.27 -2.74 -16.64
C ARG A 19 -10.87 -2.19 -16.71
N GLU A 20 -9.96 -2.98 -17.27
CA GLU A 20 -8.60 -2.53 -17.54
C GLU A 20 -8.61 -1.27 -18.42
N SER A 21 -7.67 -0.40 -18.20
CA SER A 21 -7.50 0.86 -18.93
C SER A 21 -6.03 1.09 -19.19
N VAL A 22 -5.69 1.58 -20.37
CA VAL A 22 -4.29 1.89 -20.76
C VAL A 22 -4.10 3.39 -20.85
N TYR A 23 -3.03 3.90 -20.21
CA TYR A 23 -2.61 5.29 -20.33
C TYR A 23 -1.08 5.37 -20.25
N ASN A 24 -0.45 6.10 -21.18
CA ASN A 24 1.02 6.23 -21.32
C ASN A 24 1.78 4.88 -21.32
N GLY A 25 1.22 3.85 -21.98
CA GLY A 25 1.84 2.53 -22.05
C GLY A 25 1.70 1.68 -20.78
N ILE A 26 1.06 2.19 -19.73
CA ILE A 26 0.79 1.47 -18.49
C ILE A 26 -0.63 0.92 -18.52
N THR A 27 -0.78 -0.37 -18.21
CA THR A 27 -2.08 -1.04 -18.06
C THR A 27 -2.51 -0.99 -16.60
N PHE A 28 -3.62 -0.32 -16.32
CA PHE A 28 -4.23 -0.20 -15.01
C PHE A 28 -5.36 -1.22 -14.84
N LYS A 29 -5.52 -1.75 -13.64
CA LYS A 29 -6.58 -2.72 -13.30
C LYS A 29 -7.98 -2.12 -13.31
N SER A 30 -8.09 -0.79 -13.19
CA SER A 30 -9.37 -0.08 -13.22
C SER A 30 -9.27 1.29 -13.90
N LYS A 31 -10.42 1.81 -14.35
CA LYS A 31 -10.53 3.18 -14.87
C LYS A 31 -10.25 4.24 -13.79
N LEU A 32 -10.53 3.94 -12.53
CA LEU A 32 -10.26 4.83 -11.40
C LEU A 32 -8.76 5.03 -11.24
N GLU A 33 -7.98 3.94 -11.23
CA GLU A 33 -6.52 3.99 -11.15
C GLU A 33 -5.91 4.75 -12.32
N ALA A 34 -6.35 4.47 -13.57
CA ALA A 34 -5.89 5.22 -14.75
C ALA A 34 -6.19 6.72 -14.64
N SER A 35 -7.39 7.09 -14.16
CA SER A 35 -7.79 8.48 -13.95
C SER A 35 -6.94 9.15 -12.87
N PHE A 36 -6.64 8.43 -11.78
CA PHE A 36 -5.81 8.94 -10.69
C PHE A 36 -4.37 9.14 -11.15
N TYR A 37 -3.78 8.15 -11.81
CA TYR A 37 -2.44 8.28 -12.40
C TYR A 37 -2.33 9.50 -13.31
N LYS A 38 -3.28 9.64 -14.25
CA LYS A 38 -3.35 10.80 -15.15
C LYS A 38 -3.39 12.11 -14.36
N THR A 39 -4.26 12.21 -13.35
CA THR A 39 -4.40 13.42 -12.54
C THR A 39 -3.14 13.75 -11.76
N LEU A 40 -2.44 12.74 -11.20
CA LEU A 40 -1.16 12.92 -10.51
C LEU A 40 -0.10 13.49 -11.47
N VAL A 41 0.06 12.89 -12.65
CA VAL A 41 1.02 13.34 -13.68
C VAL A 41 0.70 14.75 -14.19
N GLU A 42 -0.56 15.04 -14.48
CA GLU A 42 -1.01 16.38 -14.91
C GLU A 42 -0.72 17.45 -13.85
N ASN A 43 -0.59 17.07 -12.58
CA ASN A 43 -0.24 17.98 -11.48
C ASN A 43 1.27 18.00 -11.17
N GLY A 44 2.11 17.40 -12.03
CA GLY A 44 3.57 17.44 -11.91
C GLY A 44 4.15 16.43 -10.92
N LEU A 45 3.37 15.43 -10.48
CA LEU A 45 3.85 14.34 -9.66
C LEU A 45 4.29 13.16 -10.53
N VAL A 46 5.19 12.32 -10.02
CA VAL A 46 5.71 11.15 -10.74
C VAL A 46 5.37 9.89 -9.93
N PRO A 47 4.14 9.37 -10.04
CA PRO A 47 3.74 8.17 -9.31
C PRO A 47 4.29 6.91 -9.99
N GLU A 48 4.72 5.96 -9.18
CA GLU A 48 5.02 4.58 -9.57
C GLU A 48 3.78 3.73 -9.29
N TYR A 49 3.30 3.02 -10.32
CA TYR A 49 2.09 2.20 -10.24
C TYR A 49 2.45 0.76 -9.88
N GLU A 50 1.89 0.24 -8.77
CA GLU A 50 2.05 -1.13 -8.27
C GLU A 50 3.51 -1.66 -8.27
N LEU A 51 4.49 -0.76 -8.11
CA LEU A 51 5.91 -1.12 -8.23
C LEU A 51 6.38 -2.02 -7.10
N HIS A 52 5.86 -1.84 -5.88
CA HIS A 52 6.37 -2.49 -4.68
C HIS A 52 5.32 -3.36 -4.00
N THR A 53 5.60 -4.66 -3.89
CA THR A 53 4.83 -5.58 -3.07
C THR A 53 5.55 -5.79 -1.74
N VAL A 54 4.85 -5.55 -0.64
CA VAL A 54 5.36 -5.73 0.73
C VAL A 54 4.76 -6.98 1.38
N VAL A 55 5.55 -7.65 2.22
CA VAL A 55 5.08 -8.77 3.03
C VAL A 55 4.55 -8.23 4.35
N LEU A 56 3.24 -8.38 4.59
CA LEU A 56 2.57 -7.97 5.82
C LEU A 56 2.72 -9.02 6.93
N MET A 57 2.74 -10.29 6.54
CA MET A 57 2.96 -11.43 7.43
C MET A 57 3.70 -12.52 6.66
N ASN A 58 4.80 -12.99 7.21
CA ASN A 58 5.54 -14.10 6.64
C ASN A 58 4.75 -15.40 6.73
N GLY A 59 4.77 -16.19 5.67
CA GLY A 59 4.24 -17.54 5.68
C GLY A 59 5.08 -18.48 6.53
N PHE A 60 4.50 -19.60 6.91
CA PHE A 60 5.16 -20.57 7.75
C PHE A 60 4.68 -22.00 7.44
N ARG A 61 5.43 -23.00 7.91
CA ARG A 61 4.98 -24.40 7.95
C ARG A 61 4.35 -24.66 9.31
N PRO A 62 3.07 -25.08 9.36
CA PRO A 62 2.43 -25.43 10.62
C PRO A 62 3.12 -26.63 11.29
N THR A 63 3.19 -26.57 12.62
CA THR A 63 3.57 -27.73 13.46
C THR A 63 2.39 -28.22 14.29
N VAL A 64 1.36 -27.38 14.41
CA VAL A 64 0.09 -27.72 15.09
C VAL A 64 -0.86 -28.35 14.08
N PRO A 65 -1.39 -29.54 14.35
CA PRO A 65 -2.38 -30.18 13.49
C PRO A 65 -3.63 -29.30 13.33
N PHE A 66 -4.04 -29.07 12.09
CA PHE A 66 -5.27 -28.39 11.75
C PHE A 66 -6.16 -29.31 10.92
N TYR A 67 -7.38 -29.47 11.33
CA TYR A 67 -8.34 -30.30 10.63
C TYR A 67 -9.41 -29.44 9.97
N ASN A 68 -9.62 -29.63 8.68
CA ASN A 68 -10.66 -28.93 7.93
C ASN A 68 -11.49 -29.89 7.07
N ARG A 69 -12.60 -29.40 6.57
CA ARG A 69 -13.47 -30.14 5.67
C ARG A 69 -12.96 -29.99 4.23
N SER A 70 -12.54 -31.08 3.61
CA SER A 70 -12.12 -31.13 2.21
C SER A 70 -13.29 -30.88 1.24
N LYS A 71 -13.00 -30.63 -0.05
CA LYS A 71 -14.01 -30.49 -1.10
C LYS A 71 -14.95 -31.71 -1.19
N SER A 72 -14.45 -32.92 -0.88
CA SER A 72 -15.23 -34.16 -0.81
C SER A 72 -16.03 -34.30 0.51
N LYS A 73 -16.13 -33.26 1.31
CA LYS A 73 -16.84 -33.21 2.59
C LYS A 73 -16.29 -34.16 3.67
N VAL A 74 -15.07 -34.67 3.50
CA VAL A 74 -14.36 -35.47 4.47
C VAL A 74 -13.48 -34.58 5.34
N PHE A 75 -13.44 -34.86 6.64
CA PHE A 75 -12.58 -34.14 7.59
C PHE A 75 -11.15 -34.70 7.47
N ARG A 76 -10.19 -33.86 7.16
CA ARG A 76 -8.79 -34.24 6.94
C ARG A 76 -7.83 -33.28 7.61
N MET A 77 -6.71 -33.82 8.07
CA MET A 77 -5.60 -32.98 8.57
C MET A 77 -4.95 -32.23 7.41
N ASP A 78 -4.74 -30.95 7.64
CA ASP A 78 -4.08 -30.05 6.69
C ASP A 78 -2.82 -29.46 7.35
N MET A 79 -1.67 -29.84 6.86
CA MET A 79 -0.34 -29.37 7.26
C MET A 79 0.31 -28.56 6.12
N SER A 80 -0.48 -28.08 5.20
CA SER A 80 0.02 -27.31 4.06
C SER A 80 0.68 -26.00 4.53
N LYS A 81 1.70 -25.56 3.77
CA LYS A 81 2.38 -24.30 4.06
C LYS A 81 1.37 -23.14 4.02
N VAL A 82 1.31 -22.37 5.09
CA VAL A 82 0.63 -21.06 5.10
C VAL A 82 1.48 -20.07 4.31
N ARG A 83 0.87 -19.42 3.32
CA ARG A 83 1.54 -18.46 2.45
C ARG A 83 1.66 -17.08 3.10
N ASP A 84 2.58 -16.28 2.60
CA ASP A 84 2.73 -14.89 2.98
C ASP A 84 1.42 -14.13 2.75
N ILE A 85 1.11 -13.19 3.64
CA ILE A 85 0.12 -12.15 3.36
C ILE A 85 0.88 -10.96 2.79
N THR A 86 0.57 -10.61 1.55
CA THR A 86 1.24 -9.51 0.85
C THR A 86 0.26 -8.39 0.53
N TYR A 87 0.80 -7.20 0.32
CA TYR A 87 0.07 -6.01 -0.12
C TYR A 87 0.89 -5.23 -1.13
N THR A 88 0.22 -4.77 -2.18
CA THR A 88 0.80 -3.91 -3.21
C THR A 88 -0.03 -2.64 -3.24
N PRO A 89 0.50 -1.49 -2.78
CA PRO A 89 -0.17 -0.20 -2.93
C PRO A 89 -0.34 0.17 -4.40
N ASP A 90 -1.41 0.88 -4.74
CA ASP A 90 -1.65 1.27 -6.13
C ASP A 90 -0.60 2.28 -6.61
N PHE A 91 -0.31 3.31 -5.83
CA PHE A 91 0.69 4.33 -6.19
C PHE A 91 1.64 4.60 -5.05
N THR A 92 2.93 4.72 -5.40
CA THR A 92 3.99 5.20 -4.51
C THR A 92 4.77 6.31 -5.19
N MET A 93 5.25 7.28 -4.43
CA MET A 93 6.15 8.30 -4.91
C MET A 93 6.96 8.90 -3.77
N VAL A 94 8.17 9.35 -4.06
CA VAL A 94 8.96 10.12 -3.11
C VAL A 94 8.96 11.57 -3.53
N HIS A 95 8.56 12.46 -2.63
CA HIS A 95 8.60 13.89 -2.84
C HIS A 95 9.21 14.56 -1.61
N ASN A 96 10.31 15.32 -1.82
CA ASN A 96 11.07 15.97 -0.75
C ASN A 96 11.48 15.05 0.42
N GLY A 97 11.89 13.81 0.09
CA GLY A 97 12.35 12.83 1.08
C GLY A 97 11.24 12.11 1.85
N ILE A 98 9.97 12.44 1.59
CA ILE A 98 8.81 11.78 2.19
C ILE A 98 8.23 10.78 1.18
N LEU A 99 7.96 9.57 1.63
CA LEU A 99 7.26 8.55 0.85
C LEU A 99 5.75 8.78 0.95
N PHE A 100 5.13 9.06 -0.18
CA PHE A 100 3.67 9.16 -0.30
C PHE A 100 3.13 7.89 -0.93
N ILE A 101 2.09 7.35 -0.30
CA ILE A 101 1.44 6.10 -0.71
C ILE A 101 -0.04 6.40 -0.89
N ILE A 102 -0.58 6.08 -2.07
CA ILE A 102 -1.99 6.34 -2.40
C ILE A 102 -2.64 5.02 -2.83
N GLU A 103 -3.73 4.69 -2.18
CA GLU A 103 -4.62 3.58 -2.54
C GLU A 103 -5.88 4.14 -3.19
N ALA A 104 -6.14 3.76 -4.43
CA ALA A 104 -7.36 4.11 -5.16
C ALA A 104 -8.48 3.13 -4.80
N LYS A 105 -9.51 3.59 -4.09
CA LYS A 105 -10.53 2.69 -3.56
C LYS A 105 -11.89 2.89 -4.22
N GLY A 106 -12.32 1.87 -4.94
CA GLY A 106 -13.70 1.75 -5.40
C GLY A 106 -14.54 1.02 -4.36
N ILE A 107 -14.72 -0.30 -4.53
CA ILE A 107 -15.44 -1.15 -3.60
C ILE A 107 -14.44 -1.95 -2.77
N GLU A 108 -14.57 -1.93 -1.46
CA GLU A 108 -13.74 -2.75 -0.57
C GLU A 108 -14.12 -4.24 -0.67
N ASN A 109 -13.10 -5.10 -0.66
CA ASN A 109 -13.30 -6.53 -0.47
C ASN A 109 -13.10 -6.89 1.02
N ASP A 110 -13.61 -8.06 1.43
CA ASP A 110 -13.62 -8.52 2.84
C ASP A 110 -12.21 -8.61 3.48
N THR A 111 -11.17 -8.78 2.67
CA THR A 111 -9.80 -8.94 3.18
C THR A 111 -9.04 -7.63 3.31
N TYR A 112 -9.49 -6.59 2.63
CA TYR A 112 -8.79 -5.30 2.60
C TYR A 112 -8.69 -4.62 3.96
N PRO A 113 -9.74 -4.56 4.80
CA PRO A 113 -9.65 -3.92 6.12
C PRO A 113 -8.56 -4.52 7.01
N LEU A 114 -8.36 -5.85 6.94
CA LEU A 114 -7.28 -6.52 7.67
C LEU A 114 -5.92 -6.16 7.09
N LYS A 115 -5.76 -6.21 5.76
CA LYS A 115 -4.51 -5.83 5.10
C LYS A 115 -4.14 -4.39 5.37
N LYS A 116 -5.10 -3.46 5.35
CA LYS A 116 -4.89 -2.05 5.69
C LYS A 116 -4.35 -1.87 7.11
N LYS A 117 -4.90 -2.58 8.10
CA LYS A 117 -4.39 -2.53 9.49
C LYS A 117 -2.95 -3.03 9.58
N LEU A 118 -2.65 -4.18 8.97
CA LEU A 118 -1.30 -4.75 8.94
C LEU A 118 -0.31 -3.84 8.20
N PHE A 119 -0.73 -3.24 7.09
CA PHE A 119 0.10 -2.32 6.33
C PHE A 119 0.42 -1.04 7.14
N ARG A 120 -0.58 -0.45 7.79
CA ARG A 120 -0.35 0.72 8.67
C ARG A 120 0.63 0.40 9.80
N ARG A 121 0.53 -0.78 10.43
CA ARG A 121 1.52 -1.22 11.42
C ARG A 121 2.92 -1.32 10.80
N LEU A 122 3.04 -1.89 9.59
CA LEU A 122 4.32 -1.97 8.90
C LEU A 122 4.93 -0.58 8.65
N LEU A 123 4.11 0.41 8.27
CA LEU A 123 4.57 1.78 8.06
C LEU A 123 5.13 2.41 9.34
N GLU A 124 4.50 2.18 10.50
CA GLU A 124 5.02 2.62 11.82
C GLU A 124 6.37 1.97 12.16
N GLU A 125 6.54 0.68 11.81
CA GLU A 125 7.78 -0.07 12.05
C GLU A 125 8.93 0.36 11.12
N MET A 126 8.64 0.93 9.94
CA MET A 126 9.65 1.33 8.94
C MET A 126 10.50 2.52 9.38
N LYS A 127 10.05 3.35 10.31
CA LYS A 127 10.73 4.57 10.78
C LYS A 127 11.14 5.54 9.66
N GLN A 128 10.54 5.41 8.48
CA GLN A 128 10.74 6.31 7.34
C GLN A 128 9.61 7.33 7.30
N PRO A 129 9.91 8.62 7.06
CA PRO A 129 8.85 9.60 6.84
C PRO A 129 7.95 9.16 5.69
N CYS A 130 6.69 8.87 5.99
CA CYS A 130 5.73 8.43 5.00
C CYS A 130 4.33 8.93 5.31
N MET A 131 3.50 9.02 4.26
CA MET A 131 2.08 9.32 4.37
C MET A 131 1.28 8.34 3.54
N TYR A 132 0.20 7.83 4.10
CA TYR A 132 -0.69 6.88 3.44
C TYR A 132 -2.08 7.46 3.30
N PHE A 133 -2.59 7.47 2.06
CA PHE A 133 -3.89 8.00 1.69
C PHE A 133 -4.74 6.91 1.06
N GLU A 134 -5.99 6.82 1.50
CA GLU A 134 -7.03 6.04 0.85
C GLU A 134 -8.00 7.00 0.18
N VAL A 135 -8.14 6.89 -1.14
CA VAL A 135 -8.81 7.89 -1.98
C VAL A 135 -9.89 7.22 -2.82
N HIS A 136 -11.11 7.73 -2.73
CA HIS A 136 -12.27 7.16 -3.41
C HIS A 136 -12.71 8.00 -4.63
N THR A 137 -12.39 9.29 -4.64
CA THR A 137 -12.85 10.23 -5.66
C THR A 137 -11.73 11.11 -6.19
N LYS A 138 -11.91 11.62 -7.41
CA LYS A 138 -10.98 12.60 -7.99
C LYS A 138 -10.89 13.88 -7.14
N LYS A 139 -11.98 14.28 -6.48
CA LYS A 139 -11.99 15.46 -5.60
C LYS A 139 -11.08 15.27 -4.39
N GLU A 140 -11.14 14.09 -3.76
CA GLU A 140 -10.24 13.73 -2.65
C GLU A 140 -8.78 13.66 -3.13
N LEU A 141 -8.53 13.10 -4.34
CA LEU A 141 -7.19 13.06 -4.91
C LEU A 141 -6.59 14.46 -5.08
N LEU A 142 -7.37 15.45 -5.50
CA LEU A 142 -6.89 16.84 -5.61
C LEU A 142 -6.49 17.40 -4.24
N GLN A 143 -7.24 17.10 -3.18
CA GLN A 143 -6.86 17.48 -1.81
C GLN A 143 -5.55 16.79 -1.37
N VAL A 144 -5.38 15.51 -1.70
CA VAL A 144 -4.12 14.79 -1.44
C VAL A 144 -2.95 15.43 -2.19
N ILE A 145 -3.15 15.83 -3.45
CA ILE A 145 -2.13 16.54 -4.24
C ILE A 145 -1.73 17.87 -3.59
N ASP A 146 -2.69 18.62 -3.09
CA ASP A 146 -2.41 19.87 -2.37
C ASP A 146 -1.61 19.61 -1.10
N ILE A 147 -1.94 18.55 -0.34
CA ILE A 147 -1.16 18.12 0.82
C ILE A 147 0.27 17.76 0.39
N ILE A 148 0.47 16.92 -0.62
CA ILE A 148 1.80 16.52 -1.09
C ILE A 148 2.64 17.77 -1.47
N LYS A 149 2.05 18.69 -2.22
CA LYS A 149 2.75 19.92 -2.64
C LYS A 149 3.08 20.84 -1.48
N SER A 150 2.23 20.92 -0.45
CA SER A 150 2.50 21.73 0.74
C SER A 150 3.75 21.28 1.51
N TYR A 151 4.06 20.00 1.51
CA TYR A 151 5.31 19.47 2.09
C TYR A 151 6.56 19.81 1.28
N GLY A 152 6.41 20.33 0.05
CA GLY A 152 7.51 20.86 -0.76
C GLY A 152 7.92 22.29 -0.41
N THR A 153 7.05 23.03 0.22
CA THR A 153 7.27 24.47 0.54
C THR A 153 7.86 24.69 1.94
N ILE A 154 7.84 23.67 2.82
CA ILE A 154 8.26 23.80 4.24
C ILE A 154 9.79 23.71 4.42
N THR A 155 10.56 23.28 3.42
CA THR A 155 12.02 23.12 3.56
C THR A 155 12.81 24.44 3.58
N GLY A 156 12.15 25.62 3.63
CA GLY A 156 12.79 26.94 3.74
C GLY A 156 12.87 27.55 5.14
N HIS A 157 12.14 27.04 6.16
CA HIS A 157 12.01 27.80 7.42
C HIS A 157 11.85 26.99 8.71
N ASN A 158 12.34 25.77 8.87
CA ASN A 158 12.43 25.17 10.20
C ASN A 158 13.60 24.21 10.33
N LYS A 159 14.83 24.77 10.40
CA LYS A 159 16.00 24.08 10.96
C LYS A 159 16.12 24.25 12.48
N GLU A 160 15.14 24.83 13.15
CA GLU A 160 15.22 25.16 14.58
C GLU A 160 14.03 24.66 15.39
N THR A 161 13.74 23.37 15.44
CA THR A 161 12.89 22.83 16.53
C THR A 161 12.96 21.30 16.64
N VAL A 162 14.15 20.69 16.58
CA VAL A 162 14.34 19.29 17.01
C VAL A 162 15.57 19.15 17.93
N GLU A 163 16.06 20.23 18.49
CA GLU A 163 17.03 20.18 19.60
C GLU A 163 16.32 20.64 20.88
N GLY A 164 15.72 19.74 21.61
CA GLY A 164 15.11 20.11 22.89
C GLY A 164 14.19 19.10 23.54
N ILE A 165 14.43 17.79 23.43
CA ILE A 165 13.91 16.82 24.40
C ILE A 165 15.01 15.79 24.65
N THR A 166 16.04 16.22 25.35
CA THR A 166 16.90 15.34 26.14
C THR A 166 16.91 15.83 27.56
N GLN A 167 16.61 14.88 28.47
CA GLN A 167 16.89 14.87 29.89
C GLN A 167 15.97 15.68 30.80
N GLU A 168 15.23 14.90 31.56
CA GLU A 168 15.07 14.86 33.01
C GLU A 168 13.90 13.94 33.31
N GLY A 169 13.91 12.93 34.15
CA GLY A 169 14.77 12.47 35.18
C GLY A 169 13.99 11.43 35.99
N CYS A 170 14.70 10.61 36.67
CA CYS A 170 14.34 9.63 37.70
C CYS A 170 13.65 8.36 37.22
#